data_635c482c3375737412a2494d00fb9f05
#
_entry.id   635c482c3375737412a2494d00fb9f05
#
_cell.length_a   1.000
_cell.length_b   1.000
_cell.length_c   1.000
_cell.angle_alpha   90.00
_cell.angle_beta   90.00
_cell.angle_gamma   90.00
#
_symmetry.space_group_name_H-M   'P 1'
#
loop_
_entity.id
_entity.type
_entity.pdbx_description
1 polymer ?
#
loop_
_entity_poly.entity_id
_entity_poly.type
_entity_poly.pdbx_seq_one_letter_code
_entity_poly.pdbx_strand_id
1 'polypeptide(L)'
;VITLTLAPTLIIGLLLSGFFSFNRYQDLEKQVITTGNSIIEPLAIASEEHLLSESRESVRRLISYAHRKNSKLVRSIAVFDSHHELFVTSNFHPNFEALMFPKDKPIPKLGDSETYDHSLILRVPILTDGYSSSELSHQDQGTRAIGYIAVELDLSSLRLQQYQEIFSAFLVLILGLGLASVFASRLMHDVTQPITHMKNVVDRIRRGHLDVRIEGKMHGELDQLKNGINAWQSHCLNTIWRCNTA
;
A
#
# COMPACT_ATOMS: atom_id res chain seq x y z
N VAL A 1 7.88 -15.23 28.88
CA VAL A 1 8.90 -14.84 27.88
C VAL A 1 8.29 -14.85 26.48
N ILE A 2 7.65 -15.95 26.04
CA ILE A 2 7.07 -16.06 24.70
C ILE A 2 6.03 -14.95 24.45
N THR A 3 5.14 -14.70 25.38
CA THR A 3 4.17 -13.59 25.30
C THR A 3 4.84 -12.21 25.24
N LEU A 4 5.93 -12.02 25.97
CA LEU A 4 6.64 -10.74 26.02
C LEU A 4 7.38 -10.43 24.70
N THR A 5 7.80 -11.45 23.95
CA THR A 5 8.46 -11.27 22.64
C THR A 5 7.47 -11.23 21.48
N LEU A 6 6.39 -12.04 21.53
CA LEU A 6 5.41 -12.10 20.45
C LEU A 6 4.44 -10.91 20.45
N ALA A 7 4.07 -10.38 21.63
CA ALA A 7 3.13 -9.27 21.70
C ALA A 7 3.64 -7.99 20.99
N PRO A 8 4.85 -7.48 21.23
CA PRO A 8 5.34 -6.30 20.54
C PRO A 8 5.54 -6.53 19.03
N THR A 9 6.00 -7.73 18.61
CA THR A 9 6.17 -8.02 17.17
C THR A 9 4.84 -8.08 16.45
N LEU A 10 3.79 -8.61 17.09
CA LEU A 10 2.44 -8.64 16.53
C LEU A 10 1.85 -7.24 16.44
N ILE A 11 2.00 -6.41 17.48
CA ILE A 11 1.51 -5.03 17.49
C ILE A 11 2.21 -4.21 16.39
N ILE A 12 3.54 -4.28 16.30
CA ILE A 12 4.31 -3.55 15.29
C ILE A 12 3.93 -4.04 13.88
N GLY A 13 3.81 -5.36 13.68
CA GLY A 13 3.40 -5.94 12.39
C GLY A 13 2.00 -5.48 11.95
N LEU A 14 1.03 -5.44 12.86
CA LEU A 14 -0.32 -4.93 12.59
C LEU A 14 -0.32 -3.43 12.28
N LEU A 15 0.42 -2.63 13.07
CA LEU A 15 0.51 -1.18 12.83
C LEU A 15 1.16 -0.86 11.49
N LEU A 16 2.28 -1.52 11.16
CA LEU A 16 2.95 -1.34 9.87
C LEU A 16 2.05 -1.79 8.71
N SER A 17 1.42 -2.97 8.81
CA SER A 17 0.52 -3.47 7.78
C SER A 17 -0.68 -2.54 7.57
N GLY A 18 -1.29 -2.03 8.65
CA GLY A 18 -2.38 -1.08 8.58
C GLY A 18 -1.95 0.26 7.96
N PHE A 19 -0.81 0.79 8.37
CA PHE A 19 -0.26 2.03 7.84
C PHE A 19 0.07 1.94 6.33
N PHE A 20 0.75 0.87 5.91
CA PHE A 20 1.06 0.66 4.50
C PHE A 20 -0.21 0.43 3.66
N SER A 21 -1.18 -0.32 4.18
CA SER A 21 -2.45 -0.55 3.48
C SER A 21 -3.23 0.75 3.28
N PHE A 22 -3.27 1.62 4.30
CA PHE A 22 -3.94 2.91 4.23
C PHE A 22 -3.26 3.88 3.24
N ASN A 23 -1.94 4.01 3.30
CA ASN A 23 -1.19 4.84 2.35
C ASN A 23 -1.35 4.34 0.91
N ARG A 24 -1.32 3.02 0.71
CA ARG A 24 -1.48 2.42 -0.61
C ARG A 24 -2.84 2.71 -1.23
N TYR A 25 -3.89 2.73 -0.41
CA TYR A 25 -5.23 3.07 -0.88
C TYR A 25 -5.29 4.49 -1.47
N GLN A 26 -4.71 5.48 -0.78
CA GLN A 26 -4.66 6.87 -1.26
C GLN A 26 -3.78 7.02 -2.51
N ASP A 27 -2.67 6.29 -2.58
CA ASP A 27 -1.76 6.35 -3.72
C ASP A 27 -2.37 5.75 -4.99
N LEU A 28 -3.19 4.69 -4.86
CA LEU A 28 -3.85 4.07 -6.00
C LEU A 28 -4.88 4.99 -6.66
N GLU A 29 -5.68 5.70 -5.88
CA GLU A 29 -6.65 6.67 -6.42
C GLU A 29 -5.92 7.77 -7.22
N LYS A 30 -4.87 8.35 -6.66
CA LYS A 30 -4.03 9.35 -7.35
C LYS A 30 -3.38 8.78 -8.61
N GLN A 31 -2.89 7.55 -8.55
CA GLN A 31 -2.24 6.88 -9.67
C GLN A 31 -3.22 6.65 -10.82
N VAL A 32 -4.47 6.28 -10.51
CA VAL A 32 -5.52 6.10 -11.53
C VAL A 32 -5.87 7.43 -12.19
N ILE A 33 -6.04 8.49 -11.40
CA ILE A 33 -6.31 9.84 -11.92
C ILE A 33 -5.15 10.28 -12.82
N THR A 34 -3.91 10.13 -12.36
CA THR A 34 -2.72 10.51 -13.13
C THR A 34 -2.61 9.70 -14.43
N THR A 35 -2.84 8.38 -14.36
CA THR A 35 -2.83 7.52 -15.55
C THR A 35 -3.98 7.89 -16.49
N GLY A 36 -5.17 8.16 -15.96
CA GLY A 36 -6.31 8.61 -16.76
C GLY A 36 -6.04 9.94 -17.46
N ASN A 37 -5.47 10.90 -16.75
CA ASN A 37 -5.11 12.21 -17.33
C ASN A 37 -4.05 12.06 -18.44
N SER A 38 -3.07 11.18 -18.27
CA SER A 38 -2.07 10.89 -19.31
C SER A 38 -2.67 10.28 -20.60
N ILE A 39 -3.88 9.72 -20.52
CA ILE A 39 -4.61 9.21 -21.68
C ILE A 39 -5.51 10.29 -22.28
N ILE A 40 -6.28 11.02 -21.42
CA ILE A 40 -7.33 11.91 -21.86
C ILE A 40 -6.80 13.26 -22.36
N GLU A 41 -5.75 13.82 -21.71
CA GLU A 41 -5.19 15.12 -22.11
C GLU A 41 -4.66 15.14 -23.55
N PRO A 42 -3.83 14.18 -24.01
CA PRO A 42 -3.41 14.14 -25.40
C PRO A 42 -4.56 13.93 -26.38
N LEU A 43 -5.62 13.21 -25.95
CA LEU A 43 -6.81 13.03 -26.77
C LEU A 43 -7.60 14.34 -26.90
N ALA A 44 -7.71 15.14 -25.84
CA ALA A 44 -8.35 16.44 -25.87
C ALA A 44 -7.65 17.38 -26.87
N ILE A 45 -6.32 17.45 -26.79
CA ILE A 45 -5.50 18.26 -27.70
C ILE A 45 -5.66 17.77 -29.16
N ALA A 46 -5.54 16.47 -29.39
CA ALA A 46 -5.65 15.91 -30.75
C ALA A 46 -7.07 16.00 -31.34
N SER A 47 -8.09 16.16 -30.49
CA SER A 47 -9.49 16.28 -30.94
C SER A 47 -9.89 17.71 -31.28
N GLU A 48 -9.10 18.72 -30.93
CA GLU A 48 -9.42 20.15 -31.17
C GLU A 48 -9.69 20.43 -32.64
N GLU A 49 -8.73 20.16 -33.51
CA GLU A 49 -8.83 20.42 -34.96
C GLU A 49 -10.00 19.66 -35.60
N HIS A 50 -10.19 18.41 -35.16
CA HIS A 50 -11.23 17.53 -35.68
C HIS A 50 -12.64 17.92 -35.22
N LEU A 51 -12.76 18.50 -34.02
CA LEU A 51 -14.01 19.01 -33.51
C LEU A 51 -14.40 20.30 -34.23
N LEU A 52 -13.46 21.20 -34.49
CA LEU A 52 -13.67 22.43 -35.27
C LEU A 52 -14.04 22.15 -36.71
N SER A 53 -13.48 21.10 -37.32
CA SER A 53 -13.81 20.69 -38.70
C SER A 53 -15.01 19.75 -38.79
N GLU A 54 -15.72 19.49 -37.69
CA GLU A 54 -16.85 18.56 -37.57
C GLU A 54 -16.56 17.13 -38.09
N SER A 55 -15.28 16.72 -38.11
CA SER A 55 -14.85 15.42 -38.63
C SER A 55 -15.09 14.29 -37.63
N ARG A 56 -16.32 13.81 -37.49
CA ARG A 56 -16.70 12.73 -36.55
C ARG A 56 -15.92 11.45 -36.75
N GLU A 57 -15.59 11.10 -38.01
CA GLU A 57 -14.89 9.85 -38.31
C GLU A 57 -13.43 9.87 -37.82
N SER A 58 -12.76 11.03 -37.92
CA SER A 58 -11.39 11.21 -37.43
C SER A 58 -11.34 11.10 -35.90
N VAL A 59 -12.25 11.77 -35.20
CA VAL A 59 -12.38 11.67 -33.75
C VAL A 59 -12.68 10.21 -33.31
N ARG A 60 -13.63 9.56 -34.04
CA ARG A 60 -13.97 8.15 -33.75
C ARG A 60 -12.78 7.23 -33.86
N ARG A 61 -11.95 7.38 -34.91
CA ARG A 61 -10.72 6.58 -35.06
C ARG A 61 -9.75 6.81 -33.93
N LEU A 62 -9.54 8.05 -33.54
CA LEU A 62 -8.65 8.46 -32.46
C LEU A 62 -9.06 7.83 -31.12
N ILE A 63 -10.32 8.04 -30.69
CA ILE A 63 -10.81 7.51 -29.41
C ILE A 63 -10.93 5.99 -29.42
N SER A 64 -11.28 5.37 -30.55
CA SER A 64 -11.33 3.90 -30.67
C SER A 64 -9.94 3.27 -30.59
N TYR A 65 -8.91 3.91 -31.12
CA TYR A 65 -7.54 3.46 -30.97
C TYR A 65 -7.09 3.57 -29.51
N ALA A 66 -7.33 4.71 -28.85
CA ALA A 66 -6.98 4.93 -27.45
C ALA A 66 -7.71 3.95 -26.52
N HIS A 67 -8.99 3.69 -26.77
CA HIS A 67 -9.77 2.70 -26.02
C HIS A 67 -9.17 1.30 -26.16
N ARG A 68 -8.89 0.84 -27.39
CA ARG A 68 -8.30 -0.50 -27.62
C ARG A 68 -6.94 -0.66 -26.97
N LYS A 69 -6.09 0.37 -27.04
CA LYS A 69 -4.76 0.36 -26.43
C LYS A 69 -4.82 0.26 -24.90
N ASN A 70 -5.82 0.86 -24.28
CA ASN A 70 -5.99 0.95 -22.83
C ASN A 70 -7.21 0.16 -22.32
N SER A 71 -7.67 -0.86 -23.06
CA SER A 71 -8.92 -1.60 -22.79
C SER A 71 -8.98 -2.31 -21.42
N LYS A 72 -7.86 -2.47 -20.72
CA LYS A 72 -7.83 -3.00 -19.36
C LYS A 72 -8.26 -1.99 -18.29
N LEU A 73 -8.10 -0.70 -18.58
CA LEU A 73 -8.39 0.38 -17.65
C LEU A 73 -9.56 1.24 -18.13
N VAL A 74 -9.62 1.49 -19.45
CA VAL A 74 -10.61 2.36 -20.08
C VAL A 74 -11.84 1.53 -20.46
N ARG A 75 -12.98 1.88 -19.88
CA ARG A 75 -14.26 1.23 -20.18
C ARG A 75 -14.97 1.90 -21.35
N SER A 76 -14.96 3.22 -21.39
CA SER A 76 -15.52 4.00 -22.50
C SER A 76 -14.86 5.37 -22.63
N ILE A 77 -14.88 5.92 -23.85
CA ILE A 77 -14.46 7.29 -24.15
C ILE A 77 -15.58 7.95 -24.95
N ALA A 78 -16.01 9.11 -24.51
CA ALA A 78 -17.02 9.91 -25.22
C ALA A 78 -16.52 11.34 -25.41
N VAL A 79 -16.85 11.94 -26.54
CA VAL A 79 -16.57 13.35 -26.88
C VAL A 79 -17.87 14.08 -27.01
N PHE A 80 -17.97 15.22 -26.37
CA PHE A 80 -19.11 16.09 -26.34
C PHE A 80 -18.75 17.45 -26.92
N ASP A 81 -19.71 18.08 -27.53
CA ASP A 81 -19.59 19.46 -28.06
C ASP A 81 -19.82 20.53 -26.98
N SER A 82 -19.82 21.80 -27.38
CA SER A 82 -20.07 22.93 -26.49
C SER A 82 -21.51 23.01 -25.97
N HIS A 83 -22.44 22.26 -26.54
CA HIS A 83 -23.86 22.19 -26.16
C HIS A 83 -24.17 20.99 -25.29
N HIS A 84 -23.13 20.27 -24.83
CA HIS A 84 -23.23 18.99 -24.08
C HIS A 84 -23.94 17.89 -24.92
N GLU A 85 -23.90 17.97 -26.24
CA GLU A 85 -24.39 16.91 -27.10
C GLU A 85 -23.28 15.91 -27.43
N LEU A 86 -23.67 14.64 -27.53
CA LEU A 86 -22.71 13.60 -27.89
C LEU A 86 -22.22 13.78 -29.32
N PHE A 87 -20.94 14.06 -29.47
CA PHE A 87 -20.29 14.10 -30.75
C PHE A 87 -19.91 12.72 -31.26
N VAL A 88 -19.13 11.95 -30.47
CA VAL A 88 -18.71 10.59 -30.79
C VAL A 88 -18.44 9.77 -29.50
N THR A 89 -18.69 8.47 -29.56
CA THR A 89 -18.29 7.53 -28.49
C THR A 89 -17.48 6.36 -29.03
N SER A 90 -16.59 5.78 -28.21
CA SER A 90 -15.78 4.62 -28.56
C SER A 90 -16.57 3.32 -28.53
N ASN A 91 -17.58 3.22 -27.65
CA ASN A 91 -18.50 2.10 -27.52
C ASN A 91 -19.81 2.54 -26.89
N PHE A 92 -20.78 1.62 -26.80
CA PHE A 92 -22.06 1.86 -26.12
C PHE A 92 -21.83 1.96 -24.59
N HIS A 93 -22.39 2.98 -23.98
CA HIS A 93 -22.37 3.21 -22.54
C HIS A 93 -23.77 3.10 -21.94
N PRO A 94 -24.02 2.22 -20.97
CA PRO A 94 -25.38 2.02 -20.43
C PRO A 94 -25.91 3.21 -19.65
N ASN A 95 -25.04 3.99 -19.01
CA ASN A 95 -25.39 5.20 -18.25
C ASN A 95 -24.67 6.42 -18.83
N PHE A 96 -25.09 6.83 -20.01
CA PHE A 96 -24.49 7.90 -20.77
C PHE A 96 -24.55 9.27 -20.06
N GLU A 97 -25.62 9.50 -19.29
CA GLU A 97 -25.81 10.76 -18.56
C GLU A 97 -24.73 10.99 -17.49
N ALA A 98 -24.18 9.92 -16.92
CA ALA A 98 -23.10 10.03 -15.93
C ALA A 98 -21.79 10.58 -16.52
N LEU A 99 -21.57 10.46 -17.84
CA LEU A 99 -20.39 11.00 -18.52
C LEU A 99 -20.51 12.50 -18.79
N MET A 100 -21.73 13.04 -18.80
CA MET A 100 -21.98 14.43 -19.14
C MET A 100 -21.67 15.38 -18.00
N PHE A 101 -21.22 16.58 -18.32
CA PHE A 101 -21.33 17.70 -17.38
C PHE A 101 -22.79 18.09 -17.19
N PRO A 102 -23.17 18.65 -16.02
CA PRO A 102 -24.49 19.22 -15.81
C PRO A 102 -24.80 20.27 -16.86
N LYS A 103 -25.91 20.10 -17.56
CA LYS A 103 -26.31 20.99 -18.66
C LYS A 103 -26.50 22.47 -18.27
N ASP A 104 -26.71 22.70 -16.97
CA ASP A 104 -26.95 24.05 -16.43
C ASP A 104 -25.65 24.81 -16.13
N LYS A 105 -24.49 24.20 -16.32
CA LYS A 105 -23.18 24.80 -16.01
C LYS A 105 -22.34 24.91 -17.28
N PRO A 106 -21.58 26.00 -17.44
CA PRO A 106 -20.59 26.09 -18.51
C PRO A 106 -19.52 25.06 -18.35
N ILE A 107 -18.93 24.60 -19.45
CA ILE A 107 -17.81 23.66 -19.43
C ILE A 107 -16.65 24.29 -18.63
N PRO A 108 -16.16 23.65 -17.57
CA PRO A 108 -15.06 24.18 -16.78
C PRO A 108 -13.77 24.20 -17.60
N LYS A 109 -12.90 25.19 -17.34
CA LYS A 109 -11.59 25.28 -18.00
C LYS A 109 -10.57 24.25 -17.51
N LEU A 110 -10.84 23.63 -16.37
CA LEU A 110 -10.01 22.58 -15.76
C LEU A 110 -10.72 21.24 -15.85
N GLY A 111 -9.95 20.19 -15.98
CA GLY A 111 -10.46 18.82 -15.92
C GLY A 111 -11.12 18.53 -14.56
N ASP A 112 -12.16 17.71 -14.59
CA ASP A 112 -12.90 17.24 -13.43
C ASP A 112 -12.81 15.71 -13.30
N SER A 113 -12.83 15.23 -12.07
CA SER A 113 -12.81 13.79 -11.76
C SER A 113 -13.90 13.45 -10.77
N GLU A 114 -14.74 12.49 -11.13
CA GLU A 114 -15.85 12.05 -10.29
C GLU A 114 -15.82 10.53 -10.15
N THR A 115 -15.83 10.06 -8.89
CA THR A 115 -15.85 8.63 -8.60
C THR A 115 -17.29 8.16 -8.50
N TYR A 116 -17.65 7.18 -9.32
CA TYR A 116 -18.98 6.62 -9.38
C TYR A 116 -18.91 5.11 -9.11
N ASP A 117 -19.39 4.66 -7.96
CA ASP A 117 -19.47 3.27 -7.52
C ASP A 117 -18.20 2.43 -7.79
N HIS A 118 -18.04 1.90 -8.99
CA HIS A 118 -16.91 1.05 -9.39
C HIS A 118 -16.11 1.64 -10.55
N SER A 119 -16.41 2.88 -10.95
CA SER A 119 -15.73 3.56 -12.05
C SER A 119 -15.32 4.99 -11.65
N LEU A 120 -14.25 5.46 -12.26
CA LEU A 120 -13.79 6.84 -12.17
C LEU A 120 -14.06 7.51 -13.52
N ILE A 121 -14.80 8.59 -13.50
CA ILE A 121 -15.08 9.39 -14.68
C ILE A 121 -14.15 10.60 -14.65
N LEU A 122 -13.34 10.73 -15.68
CA LEU A 122 -12.51 11.90 -15.91
C LEU A 122 -13.08 12.69 -17.07
N ARG A 123 -13.21 14.00 -16.90
CA ARG A 123 -13.70 14.93 -17.94
C ARG A 123 -12.66 16.01 -18.14
N VAL A 124 -12.20 16.20 -19.37
CA VAL A 124 -11.20 17.20 -19.72
C VAL A 124 -11.77 18.09 -20.85
N PRO A 125 -11.74 19.42 -20.69
CA PRO A 125 -12.21 20.33 -21.74
C PRO A 125 -11.28 20.27 -22.95
N ILE A 126 -11.88 20.39 -24.14
CA ILE A 126 -11.17 20.65 -25.40
C ILE A 126 -11.12 22.16 -25.52
N LEU A 127 -9.91 22.69 -25.39
CA LEU A 127 -9.68 24.13 -25.42
C LEU A 127 -9.17 24.52 -26.79
N THR A 128 -9.62 25.65 -27.28
CA THR A 128 -9.06 26.27 -28.49
C THR A 128 -8.50 27.64 -28.14
N ASP A 129 -7.33 27.94 -28.71
CA ASP A 129 -6.77 29.28 -28.66
C ASP A 129 -7.50 30.09 -29.72
N GLY A 130 -8.36 31.00 -29.26
CA GLY A 130 -9.15 31.87 -30.15
C GLY A 130 -8.25 32.78 -30.98
N TYR A 131 -7.78 32.30 -32.12
CA TYR A 131 -7.28 33.16 -33.17
C TYR A 131 -8.46 33.93 -33.75
N SER A 132 -8.85 35.04 -33.13
CA SER A 132 -9.74 35.99 -33.79
C SER A 132 -8.94 36.70 -34.86
N SER A 133 -9.24 36.40 -36.12
CA SER A 133 -8.72 37.06 -37.31
C SER A 133 -9.20 38.54 -37.47
N SER A 134 -9.54 39.19 -36.38
CA SER A 134 -9.88 40.61 -36.36
C SER A 134 -8.84 41.38 -35.52
N GLU A 135 -7.97 42.08 -36.20
CA GLU A 135 -6.87 42.92 -35.67
C GLU A 135 -7.32 44.14 -34.82
N LEU A 136 -8.49 44.15 -34.22
CA LEU A 136 -9.05 45.36 -33.58
C LEU A 136 -9.58 45.20 -32.15
N SER A 137 -9.34 44.11 -31.47
CA SER A 137 -9.68 44.04 -30.04
C SER A 137 -8.60 43.37 -29.21
N HIS A 138 -7.78 44.18 -28.60
CA HIS A 138 -6.82 43.81 -27.55
C HIS A 138 -7.48 43.40 -26.21
N GLN A 139 -8.63 42.78 -26.22
CA GLN A 139 -9.33 42.37 -25.00
C GLN A 139 -9.85 40.96 -25.14
N ASP A 140 -9.36 40.06 -24.23
CA ASP A 140 -9.67 38.66 -24.07
C ASP A 140 -9.14 37.69 -25.14
N GLN A 141 -7.81 37.45 -25.11
CA GLN A 141 -7.24 36.17 -25.56
C GLN A 141 -7.60 35.08 -24.54
N GLY A 142 -8.87 34.78 -24.37
CA GLY A 142 -9.39 33.78 -23.47
C GLY A 142 -9.50 32.44 -24.20
N THR A 143 -8.68 31.45 -23.79
CA THR A 143 -8.87 30.06 -24.15
C THR A 143 -10.34 29.67 -23.95
N ARG A 144 -11.04 29.26 -25.01
CA ARG A 144 -12.45 28.90 -24.97
C ARG A 144 -12.61 27.38 -25.10
N ALA A 145 -13.43 26.79 -24.23
CA ALA A 145 -13.80 25.38 -24.36
C ALA A 145 -14.83 25.25 -25.54
N ILE A 146 -14.47 24.39 -26.50
CA ILE A 146 -15.32 24.05 -27.67
C ILE A 146 -16.04 22.72 -27.49
N GLY A 147 -15.69 21.96 -26.47
CA GLY A 147 -16.26 20.68 -26.11
C GLY A 147 -15.49 20.07 -24.96
N TYR A 148 -15.74 18.81 -24.67
CA TYR A 148 -14.97 18.05 -23.66
C TYR A 148 -14.94 16.58 -24.00
N ILE A 149 -13.90 15.88 -23.49
CA ILE A 149 -13.80 14.43 -23.52
C ILE A 149 -14.10 13.90 -22.12
N ALA A 150 -14.91 12.86 -22.07
CA ALA A 150 -15.15 12.07 -20.86
C ALA A 150 -14.60 10.66 -21.05
N VAL A 151 -13.85 10.18 -20.07
CA VAL A 151 -13.32 8.81 -20.03
C VAL A 151 -13.80 8.14 -18.76
N GLU A 152 -14.40 6.96 -18.90
CA GLU A 152 -14.74 6.09 -17.79
C GLU A 152 -13.62 5.06 -17.61
N LEU A 153 -13.04 5.04 -16.42
CA LEU A 153 -12.02 4.10 -16.00
C LEU A 153 -12.63 3.04 -15.09
N ASP A 154 -12.33 1.77 -15.36
CA ASP A 154 -12.79 0.64 -14.55
C ASP A 154 -11.86 0.42 -13.35
N LEU A 155 -12.39 0.62 -12.15
CA LEU A 155 -11.68 0.38 -10.88
C LEU A 155 -11.75 -1.09 -10.42
N SER A 156 -12.55 -1.92 -11.08
CA SER A 156 -12.74 -3.33 -10.65
C SER A 156 -11.47 -4.15 -10.78
N SER A 157 -10.71 -3.94 -11.86
CA SER A 157 -9.44 -4.62 -12.09
C SER A 157 -8.39 -4.27 -11.04
N LEU A 158 -8.43 -3.05 -10.51
CA LEU A 158 -7.53 -2.58 -9.45
C LEU A 158 -7.88 -3.17 -8.09
N ARG A 159 -9.15 -3.39 -7.80
CA ARG A 159 -9.60 -4.08 -6.57
C ARG A 159 -9.09 -5.51 -6.50
N LEU A 160 -9.07 -6.24 -7.62
CA LEU A 160 -8.49 -7.59 -7.66
C LEU A 160 -7.00 -7.59 -7.33
N GLN A 161 -6.24 -6.63 -7.85
CA GLN A 161 -4.82 -6.47 -7.50
C GLN A 161 -4.64 -6.12 -6.03
N GLN A 162 -5.50 -5.26 -5.45
CA GLN A 162 -5.49 -4.94 -4.02
C GLN A 162 -5.67 -6.18 -3.14
N TYR A 163 -6.62 -7.05 -3.46
CA TYR A 163 -6.82 -8.30 -2.71
C TYR A 163 -5.58 -9.21 -2.75
N GLN A 164 -4.90 -9.28 -3.89
CA GLN A 164 -3.66 -10.03 -4.01
C GLN A 164 -2.52 -9.44 -3.16
N GLU A 165 -2.38 -8.12 -3.13
CA GLU A 165 -1.38 -7.44 -2.30
C GLU A 165 -1.68 -7.61 -0.80
N ILE A 166 -2.93 -7.46 -0.36
CA ILE A 166 -3.35 -7.68 1.02
C ILE A 166 -3.10 -9.14 1.43
N PHE A 167 -3.43 -10.10 0.56
CA PHE A 167 -3.19 -11.52 0.82
C PHE A 167 -1.69 -11.83 0.95
N SER A 168 -0.85 -11.27 0.08
CA SER A 168 0.61 -11.45 0.15
C SER A 168 1.20 -10.84 1.42
N ALA A 169 0.75 -9.65 1.84
CA ALA A 169 1.17 -9.02 3.07
C ALA A 169 0.79 -9.85 4.31
N PHE A 170 -0.42 -10.42 4.30
CA PHE A 170 -0.88 -11.31 5.37
C PHE A 170 -0.08 -12.61 5.44
N LEU A 171 0.30 -13.18 4.30
CA LEU A 171 1.15 -14.37 4.22
C LEU A 171 2.55 -14.10 4.78
N VAL A 172 3.16 -12.96 4.44
CA VAL A 172 4.47 -12.53 4.98
C VAL A 172 4.38 -12.32 6.49
N LEU A 173 3.30 -11.75 7.00
CA LEU A 173 3.08 -11.55 8.43
C LEU A 173 2.99 -12.90 9.18
N ILE A 174 2.27 -13.88 8.64
CA ILE A 174 2.18 -15.22 9.23
C ILE A 174 3.55 -15.91 9.24
N LEU A 175 4.30 -15.84 8.14
CA LEU A 175 5.65 -16.38 8.04
C LEU A 175 6.59 -15.72 9.06
N GLY A 176 6.54 -14.41 9.18
CA GLY A 176 7.34 -13.66 10.16
C GLY A 176 7.01 -14.04 11.60
N LEU A 177 5.73 -14.19 11.95
CA LEU A 177 5.31 -14.68 13.28
C LEU A 177 5.75 -16.12 13.53
N GLY A 178 5.69 -16.99 12.53
CA GLY A 178 6.18 -18.36 12.60
C GLY A 178 7.68 -18.42 12.92
N LEU A 179 8.48 -17.67 12.16
CA LEU A 179 9.94 -17.56 12.40
C LEU A 179 10.22 -16.97 13.77
N ALA A 180 9.56 -15.88 14.17
CA ALA A 180 9.73 -15.29 15.49
C ALA A 180 9.38 -16.26 16.62
N SER A 181 8.36 -17.09 16.46
CA SER A 181 7.97 -18.12 17.42
C SER A 181 9.04 -19.21 17.56
N VAL A 182 9.62 -19.67 16.44
CA VAL A 182 10.70 -20.64 16.44
C VAL A 182 11.95 -20.07 17.13
N PHE A 183 12.33 -18.84 16.82
CA PHE A 183 13.45 -18.17 17.49
C PHE A 183 13.20 -17.97 18.98
N ALA A 184 12.01 -17.52 19.37
CA ALA A 184 11.64 -17.33 20.77
C ALA A 184 11.69 -18.65 21.56
N SER A 185 11.23 -19.75 20.97
CA SER A 185 11.29 -21.08 21.62
C SER A 185 12.71 -21.57 21.76
N ARG A 186 13.60 -21.40 20.78
CA ARG A 186 15.02 -21.73 20.88
C ARG A 186 15.71 -20.89 21.96
N LEU A 187 15.48 -19.59 21.99
CA LEU A 187 16.04 -18.69 23.00
C LEU A 187 15.57 -19.10 24.41
N MET A 188 14.35 -19.57 24.55
CA MET A 188 13.80 -20.06 25.80
C MET A 188 14.60 -21.31 26.31
N HIS A 189 14.85 -22.27 25.42
CA HIS A 189 15.57 -23.48 25.77
C HIS A 189 17.06 -23.25 25.99
N ASP A 190 17.70 -22.46 25.15
CA ASP A 190 19.16 -22.34 25.15
C ASP A 190 19.67 -21.32 26.17
N VAL A 191 18.86 -20.36 26.57
CA VAL A 191 19.28 -19.24 27.45
C VAL A 191 18.39 -19.13 28.69
N THR A 192 17.08 -19.03 28.55
CA THR A 192 16.22 -18.71 29.69
C THR A 192 16.06 -19.82 30.68
N GLN A 193 15.94 -21.06 30.23
CA GLN A 193 15.87 -22.24 31.15
C GLN A 193 17.15 -22.45 31.95
N PRO A 194 18.35 -22.45 31.34
CA PRO A 194 19.60 -22.57 32.12
C PRO A 194 19.77 -21.47 33.16
N ILE A 195 19.49 -20.22 32.83
CA ILE A 195 19.57 -19.08 33.75
C ILE A 195 18.61 -19.26 34.92
N THR A 196 17.37 -19.66 34.66
CA THR A 196 16.37 -19.90 35.72
C THR A 196 16.81 -21.08 36.64
N HIS A 197 17.39 -22.12 36.07
CA HIS A 197 17.93 -23.24 36.83
C HIS A 197 19.09 -22.81 37.72
N MET A 198 20.07 -22.06 37.19
CA MET A 198 21.16 -21.47 37.97
C MET A 198 20.67 -20.60 39.13
N LYS A 199 19.70 -19.70 38.86
CA LYS A 199 19.08 -18.87 39.89
C LYS A 199 18.51 -19.70 41.03
N ASN A 200 17.79 -20.78 40.71
CA ASN A 200 17.17 -21.65 41.71
C ASN A 200 18.23 -22.40 42.54
N VAL A 201 19.33 -22.86 41.92
CA VAL A 201 20.42 -23.53 42.63
C VAL A 201 21.13 -22.53 43.54
N VAL A 202 21.45 -21.33 43.07
CA VAL A 202 22.08 -20.28 43.88
C VAL A 202 21.19 -19.89 45.07
N ASP A 203 19.88 -19.84 44.91
CA ASP A 203 18.94 -19.54 46.01
C ASP A 203 18.89 -20.68 47.04
N ARG A 204 19.01 -21.92 46.61
CA ARG A 204 19.15 -23.08 47.53
C ARG A 204 20.48 -23.06 48.29
N ILE A 205 21.61 -22.75 47.64
CA ILE A 205 22.90 -22.56 48.29
C ILE A 205 22.81 -21.45 49.35
N ARG A 206 22.16 -20.32 49.03
CA ARG A 206 21.95 -19.22 49.99
C ARG A 206 21.16 -19.66 51.24
N ARG A 207 20.26 -20.64 51.12
CA ARG A 207 19.49 -21.20 52.23
C ARG A 207 20.24 -22.29 53.01
N GLY A 208 21.51 -22.53 52.69
CA GLY A 208 22.36 -23.47 53.39
C GLY A 208 22.40 -24.90 52.82
N HIS A 209 21.76 -25.15 51.68
CA HIS A 209 21.80 -26.43 50.98
C HIS A 209 23.02 -26.48 50.04
N LEU A 210 24.14 -26.92 50.55
CA LEU A 210 25.43 -26.98 49.84
C LEU A 210 25.64 -28.31 49.09
N ASP A 211 24.64 -29.18 49.06
CA ASP A 211 24.65 -30.48 48.38
C ASP A 211 24.16 -30.43 46.93
N VAL A 212 23.59 -29.29 46.47
CA VAL A 212 22.97 -29.12 45.16
C VAL A 212 23.99 -28.63 44.15
N ARG A 213 24.25 -29.39 43.07
CA ARG A 213 25.10 -28.98 41.95
C ARG A 213 24.30 -28.54 40.74
N ILE A 214 24.90 -27.63 39.96
CA ILE A 214 24.34 -27.25 38.67
C ILE A 214 24.73 -28.33 37.65
N GLU A 215 23.73 -29.12 37.22
CA GLU A 215 23.90 -30.17 36.23
C GLU A 215 23.33 -29.73 34.88
N GLY A 216 23.80 -30.33 33.78
CA GLY A 216 23.33 -30.10 32.42
C GLY A 216 24.40 -29.52 31.49
N LYS A 217 24.20 -29.75 30.19
CA LYS A 217 25.06 -29.16 29.13
C LYS A 217 24.64 -27.72 28.90
N MET A 218 25.56 -26.80 29.08
CA MET A 218 25.42 -25.40 28.80
C MET A 218 26.43 -24.99 27.73
N HIS A 219 26.18 -23.90 27.01
CA HIS A 219 27.07 -23.47 25.93
C HIS A 219 27.68 -22.10 26.26
N GLY A 220 28.95 -21.93 25.86
CA GLY A 220 29.67 -20.66 25.99
C GLY A 220 29.87 -20.18 27.42
N GLU A 221 29.60 -18.93 27.70
CA GLU A 221 29.83 -18.27 28.99
C GLU A 221 29.00 -18.86 30.13
N LEU A 222 27.82 -19.42 29.83
CA LEU A 222 26.99 -20.10 30.84
C LEU A 222 27.65 -21.39 31.39
N ASP A 223 28.43 -22.08 30.57
CA ASP A 223 29.17 -23.27 31.04
C ASP A 223 30.35 -22.89 31.95
N GLN A 224 31.04 -21.79 31.64
CA GLN A 224 32.08 -21.24 32.50
C GLN A 224 31.52 -20.80 33.87
N LEU A 225 30.36 -20.12 33.86
CA LEU A 225 29.68 -19.68 35.08
C LEU A 225 29.22 -20.89 35.92
N LYS A 226 28.67 -21.94 35.30
CA LYS A 226 28.33 -23.21 35.97
C LYS A 226 29.54 -23.83 36.67
N ASN A 227 30.65 -23.93 35.94
CA ASN A 227 31.88 -24.52 36.48
C ASN A 227 32.45 -23.68 37.63
N GLY A 228 32.41 -22.36 37.54
CA GLY A 228 32.83 -21.45 38.60
C GLY A 228 31.99 -21.60 39.87
N ILE A 229 30.66 -21.66 39.75
CA ILE A 229 29.76 -21.85 40.91
C ILE A 229 29.98 -23.22 41.56
N ASN A 230 30.09 -24.28 40.77
CA ASN A 230 30.32 -25.62 41.29
C ASN A 230 31.71 -25.75 41.97
N ALA A 231 32.75 -25.11 41.44
CA ALA A 231 34.10 -25.08 42.05
C ALA A 231 34.08 -24.30 43.38
N TRP A 232 33.42 -23.14 43.43
CA TRP A 232 33.27 -22.34 44.65
C TRP A 232 32.53 -23.14 45.74
N GLN A 233 31.46 -23.81 45.39
CA GLN A 233 30.66 -24.65 46.29
C GLN A 233 31.46 -25.78 46.88
N SER A 234 32.27 -26.51 46.06
CA SER A 234 33.13 -27.58 46.56
C SER A 234 34.23 -27.10 47.54
N HIS A 235 34.71 -25.84 47.26
CA HIS A 235 35.66 -25.21 48.17
C HIS A 235 35.03 -24.87 49.53
N CYS A 236 33.83 -24.33 49.54
CA CYS A 236 33.08 -24.03 50.76
C CYS A 236 32.80 -25.30 51.59
N LEU A 237 32.37 -26.39 50.96
CA LEU A 237 32.14 -27.68 51.62
C LEU A 237 33.41 -28.22 52.26
N ASN A 238 34.54 -28.21 51.56
CA ASN A 238 35.81 -28.67 52.08
C ASN A 238 36.29 -27.83 53.26
N THR A 239 36.06 -26.53 53.27
CA THR A 239 36.45 -25.64 54.39
C THR A 239 35.59 -25.93 55.64
N ILE A 240 34.26 -26.10 55.46
CA ILE A 240 33.40 -26.50 56.61
C ILE A 240 33.73 -27.83 57.18
N TRP A 241 34.07 -28.84 56.37
CA TRP A 241 34.52 -30.16 56.84
C TRP A 241 35.80 -30.05 57.64
N ARG A 242 36.80 -29.26 57.23
CA ARG A 242 38.05 -29.02 57.95
C ARG A 242 37.84 -28.33 59.29
N CYS A 243 36.87 -27.41 59.40
CA CYS A 243 36.56 -26.73 60.64
C CYS A 243 35.79 -27.63 61.65
N ASN A 244 35.12 -28.69 61.19
CA ASN A 244 34.31 -29.57 62.05
C ASN A 244 35.07 -30.81 62.48
N THR A 245 36.30 -31.06 61.98
CA THR A 245 37.17 -32.16 62.32
C THR A 245 38.43 -31.74 63.10
N ALA A 246 38.55 -30.47 63.47
CA ALA A 246 39.53 -29.88 64.36
C ALA A 246 38.95 -29.57 65.73
#